data_70d1d3f98fe2c9cfc8ec248bcbc3152c
#
_entry.id   70d1d3f98fe2c9cfc8ec248bcbc3152c
#
_cell.length_a   1.000
_cell.length_b   1.000
_cell.length_c   1.000
_cell.angle_alpha   90.00
_cell.angle_beta   90.00
_cell.angle_gamma   90.00
#
_symmetry.space_group_name_H-M   'P 1'
#
loop_
_entity.id
_entity.type
_entity.pdbx_description
1 polymer ?
#
loop_
_entity_poly.entity_id
_entity_poly.type
_entity_poly.pdbx_seq_one_letter_code
_entity_poly.pdbx_strand_id
1 'polypeptide(L)'
;KRGFIWLGTQTGLDRFDGINVKSFLQFSGRTIFSIAETDSVYLWVGTDKGLWKLDRKTDQVESVTLDTKSLEVRSVFVSQTGRLLVGTTHGLFIYQESAFRKVLFGSNALSSINFITGIVEGYKDTFWLTSQGGLIEYNIVTGQSEVYTYQGDEKFVNYFSCLTLLKEKLYLGTAGNGMLVFDIGKTAFSICPEVENGYIKSIIAVNDEIWVGTNGSGIRIISASTGKELSAIAYFECGCYLF
;
A
#
# COMPACT_ATOMS: atom_id res chain seq x y z
N LYS A 1 -5.41 -12.43 14.51
CA LYS A 1 -5.71 -12.75 15.92
C LYS A 1 -5.49 -14.22 16.31
N ARG A 2 -4.81 -15.03 15.50
CA ARG A 2 -4.48 -16.45 15.79
C ARG A 2 -2.97 -16.73 15.88
N GLY A 3 -2.13 -15.70 16.10
CA GLY A 3 -0.70 -15.91 16.23
C GLY A 3 0.04 -16.32 14.95
N PHE A 4 -0.58 -16.21 13.78
CA PHE A 4 0.09 -16.43 12.51
C PHE A 4 0.66 -15.13 11.95
N ILE A 5 1.87 -15.22 11.40
CA ILE A 5 2.48 -14.16 10.57
C ILE A 5 2.35 -14.60 9.11
N TRP A 6 1.81 -13.74 8.26
CA TRP A 6 1.74 -13.94 6.83
C TRP A 6 2.89 -13.21 6.15
N LEU A 7 3.60 -13.91 5.29
CA LEU A 7 4.79 -13.43 4.61
C LEU A 7 4.55 -13.45 3.12
N GLY A 8 4.35 -12.26 2.54
CA GLY A 8 4.34 -12.07 1.09
C GLY A 8 5.76 -11.88 0.60
N THR A 9 6.17 -12.64 -0.40
CA THR A 9 7.52 -12.61 -0.96
C THR A 9 7.48 -12.41 -2.48
N GLN A 10 8.63 -12.26 -3.10
CA GLN A 10 8.75 -12.23 -4.56
C GLN A 10 8.44 -13.58 -5.22
N THR A 11 8.42 -14.65 -4.44
CA THR A 11 8.30 -16.03 -4.95
C THR A 11 7.09 -16.78 -4.43
N GLY A 12 6.28 -16.16 -3.54
CA GLY A 12 5.09 -16.81 -3.01
C GLY A 12 4.55 -16.24 -1.71
N LEU A 13 3.56 -16.92 -1.16
CA LEU A 13 2.90 -16.63 0.10
C LEU A 13 3.21 -17.73 1.11
N ASP A 14 3.68 -17.33 2.29
CA ASP A 14 3.97 -18.21 3.41
C ASP A 14 3.18 -17.81 4.65
N ARG A 15 2.93 -18.78 5.53
CA ARG A 15 2.33 -18.58 6.86
C ARG A 15 3.25 -19.16 7.93
N PHE A 16 3.64 -18.34 8.89
CA PHE A 16 4.45 -18.75 10.04
C PHE A 16 3.59 -18.80 11.31
N ASP A 17 3.66 -19.90 12.04
CA ASP A 17 2.87 -20.14 13.26
C ASP A 17 3.66 -19.93 14.58
N GLY A 18 4.89 -19.44 14.47
CA GLY A 18 5.84 -19.28 15.57
C GLY A 18 6.89 -20.40 15.62
N ILE A 19 6.68 -21.51 14.91
CA ILE A 19 7.58 -22.67 14.87
C ILE A 19 7.83 -23.12 13.42
N ASN A 20 6.75 -23.29 12.65
CA ASN A 20 6.79 -23.84 11.29
C ASN A 20 6.37 -22.79 10.25
N VAL A 21 6.95 -22.92 9.05
CA VAL A 21 6.52 -22.17 7.87
C VAL A 21 5.69 -23.08 6.98
N LYS A 22 4.50 -22.64 6.62
CA LYS A 22 3.67 -23.29 5.60
C LYS A 22 3.65 -22.45 4.34
N SER A 23 4.14 -22.99 3.23
CA SER A 23 4.08 -22.37 1.90
C SER A 23 2.80 -22.75 1.18
N PHE A 24 2.20 -21.79 0.47
CA PHE A 24 1.02 -22.00 -0.36
C PHE A 24 1.43 -22.12 -1.83
N LEU A 25 1.43 -23.35 -2.33
CA LEU A 25 1.93 -23.69 -3.68
C LEU A 25 1.19 -22.96 -4.82
N GLN A 26 -0.07 -22.58 -4.60
CA GLN A 26 -0.88 -21.78 -5.55
C GLN A 26 -0.25 -20.42 -5.86
N PHE A 27 0.59 -19.90 -4.96
CA PHE A 27 1.32 -18.66 -5.13
C PHE A 27 2.78 -18.83 -5.56
N SER A 28 3.21 -20.06 -5.84
CA SER A 28 4.59 -20.33 -6.27
C SER A 28 4.94 -19.53 -7.53
N GLY A 29 6.08 -18.84 -7.52
CA GLY A 29 6.54 -17.97 -8.60
C GLY A 29 5.73 -16.70 -8.82
N ARG A 30 4.91 -16.28 -7.85
CA ARG A 30 4.17 -15.02 -7.88
C ARG A 30 4.77 -14.04 -6.89
N THR A 31 4.89 -12.78 -7.30
CA THR A 31 5.21 -11.70 -6.38
C THR A 31 3.96 -11.28 -5.63
N ILE A 32 4.02 -11.32 -4.30
CA ILE A 32 2.96 -10.84 -3.42
C ILE A 32 3.27 -9.38 -3.08
N PHE A 33 2.35 -8.48 -3.44
CA PHE A 33 2.50 -7.04 -3.19
C PHE A 33 1.74 -6.56 -1.97
N SER A 34 0.61 -7.19 -1.65
CA SER A 34 -0.24 -6.75 -0.56
C SER A 34 -1.09 -7.88 -0.02
N ILE A 35 -1.36 -7.84 1.28
CA ILE A 35 -2.20 -8.80 1.99
C ILE A 35 -3.16 -8.01 2.88
N ALA A 36 -4.45 -8.35 2.86
CA ALA A 36 -5.46 -7.76 3.73
C ALA A 36 -6.46 -8.80 4.23
N GLU A 37 -6.96 -8.60 5.45
CA GLU A 37 -7.96 -9.46 6.10
C GLU A 37 -9.29 -8.73 6.16
N THR A 38 -10.38 -9.31 5.61
CA THR A 38 -11.72 -8.71 5.69
C THR A 38 -12.49 -9.11 6.94
N ASP A 39 -12.27 -10.32 7.40
CA ASP A 39 -12.89 -10.90 8.59
C ASP A 39 -11.96 -11.98 9.16
N SER A 40 -12.43 -12.76 10.11
CA SER A 40 -11.61 -13.87 10.64
C SER A 40 -11.47 -15.05 9.68
N VAL A 41 -12.08 -15.00 8.49
CA VAL A 41 -12.16 -16.13 7.55
C VAL A 41 -11.30 -15.92 6.33
N TYR A 42 -11.38 -14.76 5.67
CA TYR A 42 -10.75 -14.55 4.38
C TYR A 42 -9.53 -13.64 4.44
N LEU A 43 -8.52 -14.05 3.70
CA LEU A 43 -7.34 -13.25 3.39
C LEU A 43 -7.34 -12.91 1.90
N TRP A 44 -7.19 -11.64 1.57
CA TRP A 44 -7.07 -11.15 0.22
C TRP A 44 -5.61 -10.90 -0.10
N VAL A 45 -5.17 -11.40 -1.25
CA VAL A 45 -3.77 -11.39 -1.65
C VAL A 45 -3.63 -10.75 -3.02
N GLY A 46 -2.96 -9.59 -3.05
CA GLY A 46 -2.62 -8.87 -4.27
C GLY A 46 -1.29 -9.35 -4.84
N THR A 47 -1.29 -9.72 -6.10
CA THR A 47 -0.13 -10.31 -6.78
C THR A 47 0.18 -9.64 -8.12
N ASP A 48 1.33 -10.00 -8.72
CA ASP A 48 1.71 -9.67 -10.10
C ASP A 48 0.76 -10.23 -11.17
N LYS A 49 -0.12 -11.19 -10.78
CA LYS A 49 -1.10 -11.84 -11.68
C LYS A 49 -2.52 -11.82 -11.14
N GLY A 50 -2.91 -10.71 -10.50
CA GLY A 50 -4.27 -10.48 -10.07
C GLY A 50 -4.51 -10.61 -8.57
N LEU A 51 -5.80 -10.62 -8.24
CA LEU A 51 -6.32 -10.74 -6.89
C LEU A 51 -6.66 -12.19 -6.57
N TRP A 52 -6.32 -12.60 -5.37
CA TRP A 52 -6.61 -13.93 -4.86
C TRP A 52 -7.30 -13.85 -3.50
N LYS A 53 -8.15 -14.81 -3.23
CA LYS A 53 -8.85 -14.96 -1.95
C LYS A 53 -8.48 -16.30 -1.35
N LEU A 54 -8.05 -16.30 -0.09
CA LEU A 54 -7.69 -17.49 0.67
C LEU A 54 -8.64 -17.65 1.85
N ASP A 55 -9.29 -18.81 1.96
CA ASP A 55 -10.04 -19.19 3.13
C ASP A 55 -9.09 -19.73 4.20
N ARG A 56 -8.99 -19.02 5.32
CA ARG A 56 -8.05 -19.32 6.42
C ARG A 56 -8.44 -20.54 7.25
N LYS A 57 -9.66 -21.05 7.10
CA LYS A 57 -10.12 -22.25 7.79
C LYS A 57 -9.85 -23.51 7.00
N THR A 58 -10.04 -23.45 5.69
CA THR A 58 -9.90 -24.59 4.79
C THR A 58 -8.59 -24.60 4.02
N ASP A 59 -7.85 -23.47 4.04
CA ASP A 59 -6.66 -23.19 3.23
C ASP A 59 -6.95 -23.24 1.69
N GLN A 60 -8.22 -23.13 1.29
CA GLN A 60 -8.60 -23.04 -0.12
C GLN A 60 -8.27 -21.68 -0.69
N VAL A 61 -7.73 -21.67 -1.91
CA VAL A 61 -7.30 -20.47 -2.63
C VAL A 61 -8.04 -20.39 -3.96
N GLU A 62 -8.64 -19.25 -4.24
CA GLU A 62 -9.33 -18.97 -5.50
C GLU A 62 -8.82 -17.66 -6.14
N SER A 63 -8.72 -17.62 -7.45
CA SER A 63 -8.46 -16.39 -8.19
C SER A 63 -9.73 -15.58 -8.33
N VAL A 64 -9.62 -14.24 -8.20
CA VAL A 64 -10.75 -13.32 -8.30
C VAL A 64 -10.59 -12.46 -9.54
N THR A 65 -11.58 -12.49 -10.42
CA THR A 65 -11.59 -11.69 -11.65
C THR A 65 -12.00 -10.25 -11.33
N LEU A 66 -11.12 -9.30 -11.63
CA LEU A 66 -11.39 -7.87 -11.51
C LEU A 66 -11.79 -7.23 -12.85
N ASP A 67 -11.17 -7.69 -13.95
CA ASP A 67 -11.35 -7.17 -15.30
C ASP A 67 -11.08 -8.32 -16.30
N THR A 68 -11.33 -8.09 -17.58
CA THR A 68 -11.09 -9.06 -18.66
C THR A 68 -9.61 -9.39 -18.85
N LYS A 69 -8.71 -8.56 -18.34
CA LYS A 69 -7.25 -8.77 -18.39
C LYS A 69 -6.70 -9.04 -17.00
N SER A 70 -5.65 -9.85 -16.93
CA SER A 70 -4.87 -9.99 -15.69
C SER A 70 -4.19 -8.66 -15.38
N LEU A 71 -4.44 -8.13 -14.19
CA LEU A 71 -3.88 -6.86 -13.69
C LEU A 71 -2.96 -7.15 -12.51
N GLU A 72 -1.85 -6.43 -12.40
CA GLU A 72 -1.11 -6.43 -11.15
C GLU A 72 -1.93 -5.73 -10.06
N VAL A 73 -2.08 -6.38 -8.93
CA VAL A 73 -2.73 -5.85 -7.73
C VAL A 73 -1.66 -5.41 -6.74
N ARG A 74 -1.46 -4.11 -6.66
CA ARG A 74 -0.37 -3.49 -5.88
C ARG A 74 -0.76 -3.21 -4.45
N SER A 75 -2.05 -2.94 -4.19
CA SER A 75 -2.56 -2.64 -2.87
C SER A 75 -3.93 -3.27 -2.66
N VAL A 76 -4.12 -3.90 -1.53
CA VAL A 76 -5.43 -4.40 -1.07
C VAL A 76 -5.69 -3.77 0.29
N PHE A 77 -6.82 -3.12 0.43
CA PHE A 77 -7.18 -2.39 1.63
C PHE A 77 -8.61 -2.74 2.08
N VAL A 78 -8.78 -2.92 3.37
CA VAL A 78 -10.09 -3.13 3.98
C VAL A 78 -10.35 -1.97 4.94
N SER A 79 -11.42 -1.22 4.67
CA SER A 79 -11.80 -0.07 5.51
C SER A 79 -12.33 -0.53 6.88
N GLN A 80 -12.43 0.42 7.81
CA GLN A 80 -13.02 0.18 9.12
C GLN A 80 -14.48 -0.30 9.04
N THR A 81 -15.18 0.06 7.96
CA THR A 81 -16.55 -0.39 7.66
C THR A 81 -16.61 -1.73 6.90
N GLY A 82 -15.47 -2.38 6.66
CA GLY A 82 -15.38 -3.66 5.95
C GLY A 82 -15.44 -3.56 4.42
N ARG A 83 -15.34 -2.36 3.84
CA ARG A 83 -15.26 -2.19 2.38
C ARG A 83 -13.90 -2.65 1.87
N LEU A 84 -13.89 -3.48 0.83
CA LEU A 84 -12.67 -3.92 0.18
C LEU A 84 -12.35 -3.03 -1.01
N LEU A 85 -11.16 -2.43 -1.01
CA LEU A 85 -10.60 -1.62 -2.09
C LEU A 85 -9.33 -2.29 -2.62
N VAL A 86 -9.17 -2.29 -3.94
CA VAL A 86 -8.07 -2.97 -4.63
C VAL A 86 -7.42 -2.01 -5.62
N GLY A 87 -6.21 -1.59 -5.31
CA GLY A 87 -5.37 -0.75 -6.18
C GLY A 87 -4.59 -1.59 -7.18
N THR A 88 -4.72 -1.26 -8.44
CA THR A 88 -4.11 -2.00 -9.55
C THR A 88 -3.28 -1.09 -10.45
N THR A 89 -2.59 -1.68 -11.42
CA THR A 89 -1.89 -0.94 -12.49
C THR A 89 -2.84 -0.18 -13.44
N HIS A 90 -4.17 -0.41 -13.34
CA HIS A 90 -5.17 0.16 -14.25
C HIS A 90 -6.41 0.71 -13.53
N GLY A 91 -6.23 1.25 -12.34
CA GLY A 91 -7.27 1.91 -11.56
C GLY A 91 -7.55 1.25 -10.21
N LEU A 92 -8.54 1.81 -9.54
CA LEU A 92 -9.06 1.32 -8.28
C LEU A 92 -10.27 0.43 -8.54
N PHE A 93 -10.36 -0.70 -7.84
CA PHE A 93 -11.55 -1.54 -7.82
C PHE A 93 -12.14 -1.54 -6.40
N ILE A 94 -13.45 -1.41 -6.31
CA ILE A 94 -14.19 -1.36 -5.06
C ILE A 94 -15.19 -2.52 -5.06
N TYR A 95 -15.12 -3.39 -4.05
CA TYR A 95 -16.08 -4.47 -3.89
C TYR A 95 -17.38 -3.94 -3.33
N GLN A 96 -18.45 -4.09 -4.08
CA GLN A 96 -19.78 -3.62 -3.75
C GLN A 96 -20.83 -4.55 -4.37
N GLU A 97 -21.88 -4.90 -3.61
CA GLU A 97 -23.01 -5.72 -4.11
C GLU A 97 -22.58 -7.02 -4.81
N SER A 98 -21.58 -7.71 -4.23
CA SER A 98 -21.01 -8.96 -4.74
C SER A 98 -20.23 -8.85 -6.06
N ALA A 99 -19.88 -7.63 -6.50
CA ALA A 99 -19.10 -7.37 -7.70
C ALA A 99 -18.01 -6.30 -7.46
N PHE A 100 -17.02 -6.25 -8.34
CA PHE A 100 -16.02 -5.18 -8.33
C PHE A 100 -16.39 -4.07 -9.30
N ARG A 101 -16.56 -2.86 -8.79
CA ARG A 101 -16.74 -1.64 -9.57
C ARG A 101 -15.38 -0.98 -9.81
N LYS A 102 -15.02 -0.74 -11.07
CA LYS A 102 -13.80 -0.03 -11.45
C LYS A 102 -13.97 1.48 -11.33
N VAL A 103 -12.96 2.15 -10.82
CA VAL A 103 -12.83 3.62 -10.76
C VAL A 103 -11.53 4.01 -11.46
N LEU A 104 -11.63 4.99 -12.34
CA LEU A 104 -10.50 5.59 -13.05
C LEU A 104 -10.38 7.07 -12.65
N PHE A 105 -9.15 7.53 -12.57
CA PHE A 105 -8.80 8.91 -12.27
C PHE A 105 -8.25 9.56 -13.56
N GLY A 106 -8.83 10.70 -13.96
CA GLY A 106 -8.51 11.33 -15.24
C GLY A 106 -9.13 10.63 -16.45
N SER A 107 -8.81 11.10 -17.64
CA SER A 107 -9.47 10.73 -18.90
C SER A 107 -8.90 9.46 -19.57
N ASN A 108 -7.76 8.96 -19.13
CA ASN A 108 -7.06 7.83 -19.75
C ASN A 108 -6.73 6.74 -18.70
N ALA A 109 -7.23 5.53 -18.94
CA ALA A 109 -6.97 4.38 -18.08
C ALA A 109 -5.47 3.99 -17.97
N LEU A 110 -4.66 4.29 -18.98
CA LEU A 110 -3.22 4.03 -19.01
C LEU A 110 -2.39 5.19 -18.40
N SER A 111 -3.04 6.24 -17.90
CA SER A 111 -2.35 7.33 -17.20
C SER A 111 -1.68 6.81 -15.93
N SER A 112 -0.48 7.33 -15.64
CA SER A 112 0.28 7.01 -14.41
C SER A 112 -0.52 7.21 -13.13
N ILE A 113 -1.52 8.10 -13.15
CA ILE A 113 -2.42 8.33 -12.02
C ILE A 113 -3.29 7.11 -11.69
N ASN A 114 -3.55 6.22 -12.66
CA ASN A 114 -4.30 4.99 -12.48
C ASN A 114 -3.45 3.80 -12.04
N PHE A 115 -2.14 3.97 -11.91
CA PHE A 115 -1.26 2.96 -11.32
C PHE A 115 -1.25 3.15 -9.79
N ILE A 116 -2.23 2.54 -9.10
CA ILE A 116 -2.44 2.72 -7.66
C ILE A 116 -1.47 1.82 -6.88
N THR A 117 -0.66 2.41 -6.02
CA THR A 117 0.41 1.75 -5.26
C THR A 117 0.10 1.55 -3.78
N GLY A 118 -0.77 2.40 -3.22
CA GLY A 118 -1.17 2.32 -1.82
C GLY A 118 -2.54 2.95 -1.58
N ILE A 119 -3.20 2.56 -0.50
CA ILE A 119 -4.53 3.02 -0.10
C ILE A 119 -4.55 3.19 1.41
N VAL A 120 -5.11 4.30 1.89
CA VAL A 120 -5.42 4.50 3.31
C VAL A 120 -6.77 5.19 3.47
N GLU A 121 -7.51 4.85 4.51
CA GLU A 121 -8.78 5.49 4.85
C GLU A 121 -8.52 6.82 5.57
N GLY A 122 -9.13 7.87 5.07
CA GLY A 122 -9.14 9.20 5.67
C GLY A 122 -10.41 9.46 6.47
N TYR A 123 -10.83 10.71 6.52
CA TYR A 123 -12.02 11.14 7.26
C TYR A 123 -13.25 11.21 6.34
N LYS A 124 -14.46 10.86 6.85
CA LYS A 124 -15.76 11.00 6.15
C LYS A 124 -15.80 10.40 4.75
N ASP A 125 -15.65 9.08 4.64
CA ASP A 125 -15.72 8.36 3.36
C ASP A 125 -14.65 8.77 2.34
N THR A 126 -13.61 9.48 2.77
CA THR A 126 -12.46 9.84 1.95
C THR A 126 -11.38 8.77 2.04
N PHE A 127 -10.79 8.44 0.90
CA PHE A 127 -9.62 7.56 0.78
C PHE A 127 -8.49 8.33 0.14
N TRP A 128 -7.30 8.15 0.68
CA TRP A 128 -6.07 8.66 0.10
C TRP A 128 -5.35 7.54 -0.62
N LEU A 129 -5.00 7.80 -1.88
CA LEU A 129 -4.37 6.81 -2.75
C LEU A 129 -3.03 7.36 -3.24
N THR A 130 -1.99 6.54 -3.17
CA THR A 130 -0.74 6.83 -3.87
C THR A 130 -0.75 6.21 -5.25
N SER A 131 -0.10 6.89 -6.20
CA SER A 131 0.02 6.43 -7.58
C SER A 131 1.38 6.79 -8.18
N GLN A 132 1.64 6.33 -9.40
CA GLN A 132 2.81 6.78 -10.16
C GLN A 132 2.65 8.20 -10.73
N GLY A 133 1.48 8.82 -10.59
CA GLY A 133 1.19 10.16 -11.11
C GLY A 133 0.85 11.18 -10.04
N GLY A 134 0.88 10.83 -8.76
CA GLY A 134 0.56 11.74 -7.67
C GLY A 134 -0.19 11.09 -6.50
N LEU A 135 -0.61 11.94 -5.58
CA LEU A 135 -1.48 11.61 -4.46
C LEU A 135 -2.92 11.94 -4.85
N ILE A 136 -3.85 11.01 -4.60
CA ILE A 136 -5.26 11.17 -4.95
C ILE A 136 -6.07 11.21 -3.65
N GLU A 137 -6.88 12.22 -3.50
CA GLU A 137 -8.00 12.23 -2.55
C GLU A 137 -9.25 11.73 -3.30
N TYR A 138 -9.93 10.74 -2.74
CA TYR A 138 -11.12 10.16 -3.36
C TYR A 138 -12.24 9.98 -2.34
N ASN A 139 -13.40 10.60 -2.59
CA ASN A 139 -14.59 10.36 -1.79
C ASN A 139 -15.42 9.24 -2.42
N ILE A 140 -15.55 8.12 -1.69
CA ILE A 140 -16.18 6.89 -2.21
C ILE A 140 -17.70 7.02 -2.41
N VAL A 141 -18.34 7.95 -1.69
CA VAL A 141 -19.80 8.17 -1.76
C VAL A 141 -20.16 9.09 -2.91
N THR A 142 -19.46 10.22 -3.04
CA THR A 142 -19.73 11.21 -4.09
C THR A 142 -19.06 10.86 -5.43
N GLY A 143 -18.02 10.03 -5.39
CA GLY A 143 -17.18 9.72 -6.55
C GLY A 143 -16.23 10.85 -6.96
N GLN A 144 -16.19 11.94 -6.20
CA GLN A 144 -15.29 13.07 -6.47
C GLN A 144 -13.86 12.71 -6.12
N SER A 145 -12.92 13.21 -6.90
CA SER A 145 -11.48 13.04 -6.66
C SER A 145 -10.69 14.29 -6.96
N GLU A 146 -9.63 14.50 -6.20
CA GLU A 146 -8.64 15.55 -6.42
C GLU A 146 -7.25 14.93 -6.47
N VAL A 147 -6.35 15.49 -7.29
CA VAL A 147 -5.00 15.00 -7.49
C VAL A 147 -3.99 16.06 -7.06
N TYR A 148 -3.10 15.67 -6.17
CA TYR A 148 -2.02 16.50 -5.65
C TYR A 148 -0.68 16.01 -6.16
N THR A 149 0.12 16.94 -6.69
CA THR A 149 1.49 16.67 -7.17
C THR A 149 2.49 17.56 -6.45
N TYR A 150 3.64 17.01 -6.10
CA TYR A 150 4.74 17.81 -5.57
C TYR A 150 5.35 18.67 -6.67
N GLN A 151 5.42 19.98 -6.44
CA GLN A 151 5.88 20.98 -7.40
C GLN A 151 7.25 21.57 -7.02
N GLY A 152 7.97 20.93 -6.11
CA GLY A 152 9.28 21.40 -5.64
C GLY A 152 10.43 21.06 -6.60
N ASP A 153 11.48 20.41 -6.11
CA ASP A 153 12.65 20.04 -6.90
C ASP A 153 12.26 19.12 -8.09
N GLU A 154 12.69 19.45 -9.31
CA GLU A 154 12.44 18.67 -10.54
C GLU A 154 12.95 17.24 -10.49
N LYS A 155 13.85 16.93 -9.54
CA LYS A 155 14.29 15.56 -9.26
C LYS A 155 13.20 14.66 -8.67
N PHE A 156 12.17 15.26 -8.05
CA PHE A 156 11.06 14.49 -7.48
C PHE A 156 10.06 14.11 -8.56
N VAL A 157 10.11 12.88 -8.96
CA VAL A 157 9.03 12.26 -9.75
C VAL A 157 7.87 11.96 -8.81
N ASN A 158 6.66 12.37 -9.17
CA ASN A 158 5.43 12.13 -8.39
C ASN A 158 5.03 10.65 -8.35
N TYR A 159 6.01 9.75 -8.30
CA TYR A 159 5.81 8.33 -8.11
C TYR A 159 5.87 8.00 -6.62
N PHE A 160 4.72 7.89 -6.01
CA PHE A 160 4.59 7.46 -4.62
C PHE A 160 4.42 5.93 -4.56
N SER A 161 5.25 5.27 -3.77
CA SER A 161 5.31 3.80 -3.66
C SER A 161 4.43 3.24 -2.54
N CYS A 162 4.24 4.02 -1.48
CA CYS A 162 3.46 3.63 -0.30
C CYS A 162 3.04 4.87 0.49
N LEU A 163 2.10 4.69 1.43
CA LEU A 163 1.67 5.77 2.32
C LEU A 163 1.21 5.23 3.68
N THR A 164 1.22 6.12 4.67
CA THR A 164 0.48 5.96 5.93
C THR A 164 -0.11 7.29 6.37
N LEU A 165 -1.24 7.23 7.08
CA LEU A 165 -1.90 8.40 7.66
C LEU A 165 -1.66 8.40 9.17
N LEU A 166 -1.19 9.53 9.70
CA LEU A 166 -1.16 9.78 11.12
C LEU A 166 -1.67 11.19 11.42
N LYS A 167 -2.76 11.28 12.18
CA LYS A 167 -3.49 12.54 12.43
C LYS A 167 -3.92 13.18 11.11
N GLU A 168 -3.49 14.39 10.82
CA GLU A 168 -3.79 15.14 9.58
C GLU A 168 -2.59 15.19 8.61
N LYS A 169 -1.67 14.22 8.71
CA LYS A 169 -0.50 14.13 7.83
C LYS A 169 -0.42 12.78 7.14
N LEU A 170 -0.20 12.80 5.85
CA LEU A 170 0.17 11.63 5.05
C LEU A 170 1.69 11.59 4.90
N TYR A 171 2.27 10.47 5.25
CA TYR A 171 3.68 10.17 5.02
C TYR A 171 3.78 9.30 3.78
N LEU A 172 4.50 9.78 2.77
CA LEU A 172 4.52 9.24 1.42
C LEU A 172 5.93 8.77 1.07
N GLY A 173 6.07 7.48 0.82
CA GLY A 173 7.30 6.94 0.26
C GLY A 173 7.39 7.20 -1.23
N THR A 174 8.58 7.51 -1.73
CA THR A 174 8.82 7.74 -3.16
C THR A 174 9.72 6.66 -3.77
N ALA A 175 9.68 6.57 -5.08
CA ALA A 175 10.53 5.66 -5.85
C ALA A 175 11.92 6.29 -6.14
N GLY A 176 12.70 6.57 -5.08
CA GLY A 176 14.09 7.02 -5.20
C GLY A 176 14.41 8.36 -4.55
N ASN A 177 13.43 9.14 -4.13
CA ASN A 177 13.62 10.48 -3.56
C ASN A 177 13.31 10.55 -2.06
N GLY A 178 13.28 9.41 -1.36
CA GLY A 178 13.02 9.37 0.07
C GLY A 178 11.55 9.56 0.42
N MET A 179 11.25 10.30 1.48
CA MET A 179 9.92 10.48 2.04
C MET A 179 9.44 11.92 1.96
N LEU A 180 8.20 12.10 1.48
CA LEU A 180 7.45 13.35 1.57
C LEU A 180 6.39 13.27 2.67
N VAL A 181 6.04 14.42 3.20
CA VAL A 181 4.91 14.59 4.13
C VAL A 181 3.91 15.53 3.48
N PHE A 182 2.65 15.13 3.38
CA PHE A 182 1.55 15.96 2.93
C PHE A 182 0.68 16.35 4.14
N ASP A 183 0.60 17.63 4.41
CA ASP A 183 -0.27 18.21 5.46
C ASP A 183 -1.66 18.43 4.85
N ILE A 184 -2.64 17.67 5.29
CA ILE A 184 -4.00 17.67 4.74
C ILE A 184 -4.66 19.03 4.96
N GLY A 185 -4.50 19.62 6.17
CA GLY A 185 -5.12 20.91 6.51
C GLY A 185 -4.54 22.09 5.72
N LYS A 186 -3.29 21.98 5.26
CA LYS A 186 -2.61 23.03 4.47
C LYS A 186 -2.59 22.72 2.98
N THR A 187 -2.98 21.49 2.58
CA THR A 187 -2.83 20.99 1.20
C THR A 187 -1.42 21.19 0.62
N ALA A 188 -0.41 20.92 1.44
CA ALA A 188 0.99 21.23 1.12
C ALA A 188 1.93 20.05 1.39
N PHE A 189 2.86 19.85 0.46
CA PHE A 189 3.94 18.88 0.62
C PHE A 189 5.16 19.52 1.32
N SER A 190 5.87 18.69 2.07
CA SER A 190 7.20 18.98 2.60
C SER A 190 8.10 17.76 2.48
N ILE A 191 9.40 17.98 2.34
CA ILE A 191 10.42 16.91 2.37
C ILE A 191 10.66 16.50 3.82
N CYS A 192 10.83 15.19 4.07
CA CYS A 192 11.39 14.72 5.33
C CYS A 192 12.93 14.64 5.21
N PRO A 193 13.69 15.57 5.81
CA PRO A 193 15.15 15.64 5.62
C PRO A 193 15.86 14.38 6.11
N GLU A 194 15.31 13.72 7.12
CA GLU A 194 15.90 12.50 7.69
C GLU A 194 15.83 11.30 6.71
N VAL A 195 14.99 11.38 5.66
CA VAL A 195 14.81 10.32 4.66
C VAL A 195 14.78 10.95 3.26
N GLU A 196 15.82 11.71 2.90
CA GLU A 196 15.87 12.46 1.63
C GLU A 196 16.14 11.61 0.39
N ASN A 197 16.73 10.44 0.53
CA ASN A 197 17.17 9.64 -0.60
C ASN A 197 16.77 8.17 -0.45
N GLY A 198 16.66 7.51 -1.59
CA GLY A 198 16.39 6.09 -1.68
C GLY A 198 14.94 5.76 -1.96
N TYR A 199 14.76 4.52 -2.36
CA TYR A 199 13.43 3.94 -2.62
C TYR A 199 12.79 3.50 -1.30
N ILE A 200 11.62 4.03 -0.98
CA ILE A 200 10.85 3.60 0.18
C ILE A 200 9.92 2.46 -0.23
N LYS A 201 10.02 1.35 0.48
CA LYS A 201 9.24 0.13 0.21
C LYS A 201 7.94 0.07 1.02
N SER A 202 8.01 0.51 2.27
CA SER A 202 6.87 0.49 3.17
C SER A 202 6.98 1.60 4.22
N ILE A 203 5.83 2.09 4.66
CA ILE A 203 5.73 3.04 5.77
C ILE A 203 4.57 2.60 6.65
N ILE A 204 4.79 2.62 7.97
CA ILE A 204 3.74 2.38 8.96
C ILE A 204 3.84 3.39 10.10
N ALA A 205 2.71 3.88 10.56
CA ALA A 205 2.61 4.71 11.76
C ALA A 205 2.32 3.83 12.99
N VAL A 206 3.14 3.97 14.03
CA VAL A 206 2.96 3.28 15.31
C VAL A 206 3.08 4.32 16.42
N ASN A 207 1.98 4.65 17.08
CA ASN A 207 1.89 5.75 18.06
C ASN A 207 2.33 7.10 17.46
N ASP A 208 3.44 7.70 17.93
CA ASP A 208 4.04 8.93 17.38
C ASP A 208 5.29 8.64 16.53
N GLU A 209 5.48 7.41 16.11
CA GLU A 209 6.61 6.98 15.29
C GLU A 209 6.18 6.63 13.88
N ILE A 210 7.00 7.00 12.90
CA ILE A 210 6.89 6.60 11.51
C ILE A 210 8.04 5.64 11.21
N TRP A 211 7.70 4.41 10.96
CA TRP A 211 8.65 3.36 10.59
C TRP A 211 8.74 3.28 9.08
N VAL A 212 9.94 3.47 8.55
CA VAL A 212 10.20 3.61 7.12
C VAL A 212 11.12 2.48 6.66
N GLY A 213 10.58 1.54 5.92
CA GLY A 213 11.33 0.46 5.28
C GLY A 213 11.93 0.94 3.95
N THR A 214 13.24 0.89 3.82
CA THR A 214 13.98 1.36 2.64
C THR A 214 14.49 0.20 1.78
N ASN A 215 14.81 0.47 0.53
CA ASN A 215 15.49 -0.48 -0.34
C ASN A 215 17.02 -0.39 -0.15
N GLY A 216 17.56 -1.21 0.74
CA GLY A 216 19.01 -1.33 0.97
C GLY A 216 19.60 -0.56 2.15
N SER A 217 18.80 0.30 2.83
CA SER A 217 19.28 1.04 4.02
C SER A 217 18.61 0.62 5.32
N GLY A 218 17.87 -0.50 5.31
CA GLY A 218 17.18 -1.02 6.48
C GLY A 218 15.91 -0.27 6.84
N ILE A 219 15.59 -0.20 8.13
CA ILE A 219 14.41 0.49 8.66
C ILE A 219 14.87 1.74 9.40
N ARG A 220 14.24 2.87 9.12
CA ARG A 220 14.43 4.13 9.85
C ARG A 220 13.17 4.44 10.66
N ILE A 221 13.33 4.96 11.86
CA ILE A 221 12.24 5.32 12.76
C ILE A 221 12.30 6.83 13.00
N ILE A 222 11.24 7.54 12.58
CA ILE A 222 11.13 8.99 12.62
C ILE A 222 10.05 9.38 13.61
N SER A 223 10.30 10.37 14.47
CA SER A 223 9.25 10.96 15.30
C SER A 223 8.28 11.77 14.45
N ALA A 224 7.00 11.48 14.50
CA ALA A 224 5.98 12.22 13.78
C ALA A 224 5.79 13.65 14.30
N SER A 225 6.03 13.88 15.58
CA SER A 225 5.90 15.20 16.21
C SER A 225 7.06 16.13 15.90
N THR A 226 8.30 15.63 15.87
CA THR A 226 9.51 16.44 15.66
C THR A 226 10.08 16.36 14.25
N GLY A 227 9.72 15.32 13.47
CA GLY A 227 10.31 15.01 12.17
C GLY A 227 11.73 14.42 12.24
N LYS A 228 12.30 14.23 13.44
CA LYS A 228 13.68 13.78 13.63
C LYS A 228 13.76 12.25 13.68
N GLU A 229 14.88 11.72 13.21
CA GLU A 229 15.20 10.32 13.37
C GLU A 229 15.40 9.97 14.85
N LEU A 230 14.72 8.92 15.31
CA LEU A 230 14.85 8.37 16.64
C LEU A 230 15.85 7.22 16.67
N SER A 231 15.84 6.36 15.66
CA SER A 231 16.74 5.23 15.52
C SER A 231 16.73 4.67 14.10
N ALA A 232 17.74 3.87 13.76
CA ALA A 232 17.81 3.12 12.53
C ALA A 232 18.18 1.67 12.82
N ILE A 233 17.51 0.72 12.13
CA ILE A 233 17.85 -0.70 12.17
C ILE A 233 18.55 -1.02 10.85
N ALA A 234 19.84 -1.34 10.93
CA ALA A 234 20.64 -1.64 9.74
C ALA A 234 20.11 -2.88 9.00
N TYR A 235 20.26 -2.88 7.69
CA TYR A 235 19.92 -4.00 6.83
C TYR A 235 20.87 -5.18 7.11
N PHE A 236 20.30 -6.33 7.45
CA PHE A 236 20.97 -7.61 7.27
C PHE A 236 20.48 -8.17 5.94
N GLU A 237 21.39 -8.63 5.08
CA GLU A 237 21.09 -9.18 3.75
C GLU A 237 20.11 -10.37 3.83
N CYS A 238 18.85 -10.06 4.00
CA CYS A 238 17.76 -11.02 3.90
C CYS A 238 16.68 -10.37 3.03
N GLY A 239 16.42 -10.91 1.86
CA GLY A 239 15.48 -10.36 0.88
C GLY A 239 14.00 -10.39 1.30
N CYS A 240 13.71 -10.11 2.56
CA CYS A 240 12.37 -10.10 3.12
C CYS A 240 11.81 -8.69 3.15
N TYR A 241 10.60 -8.51 2.62
CA TYR A 241 9.79 -7.32 2.80
C TYR A 241 8.97 -7.47 4.09
N LEU A 242 9.03 -6.48 4.98
CA LEU A 242 8.07 -6.35 6.08
C LEU A 242 6.79 -5.71 5.54
N PHE A 243 5.66 -6.37 5.73
CA PHE A 243 4.32 -5.87 5.45
C PHE A 243 3.55 -5.66 6.76
#